data_f384580f1bebbe576d1b210eadbf6fb8
#
_entry.id   f384580f1bebbe576d1b210eadbf6fb8
#
_cell.length_a   1.000
_cell.length_b   1.000
_cell.length_c   1.000
_cell.angle_alpha   90.00
_cell.angle_beta   90.00
_cell.angle_gamma   90.00
#
_symmetry.space_group_name_H-M   'P 1'
#
loop_
_entity.id
_entity.type
_entity.pdbx_description
1 polymer ?
#
loop_
_entity_poly.entity_id
_entity_poly.type
_entity_poly.pdbx_seq_one_letter_code
_entity_poly.pdbx_strand_id
1 'polypeptide(L)'
;MTPKVFISYSWSSPAHKERVKAIADRLLSDGVDVVIDIYDLKEGNDKNAFMEKMIVDKSITNVLVMCDSVYAKKADNKQSGVGTESQIISQQVYTKVEQSKFIPIVCEFDENSEPCLPVFMSSLIWIDLSTPEKENQNWERLVRL
;
A
#
# COMPACT_ATOMS: atom_id res chain seq x y z
N MET A 1 -5.95 -19.36 -9.66
CA MET A 1 -5.05 -18.99 -8.56
C MET A 1 -5.58 -17.75 -7.86
N THR A 2 -5.68 -17.80 -6.53
CA THR A 2 -6.14 -16.67 -5.74
C THR A 2 -5.03 -15.62 -5.69
N PRO A 3 -5.31 -14.34 -6.03
CA PRO A 3 -4.31 -13.30 -5.86
C PRO A 3 -3.99 -13.10 -4.39
N LYS A 4 -2.73 -12.84 -4.10
CA LYS A 4 -2.26 -12.56 -2.76
C LYS A 4 -1.58 -11.20 -2.76
N VAL A 5 -2.10 -10.27 -1.97
CA VAL A 5 -1.61 -8.90 -1.94
C VAL A 5 -1.04 -8.54 -0.58
N PHE A 6 -0.03 -7.70 -0.57
CA PHE A 6 0.50 -7.08 0.64
C PHE A 6 0.08 -5.61 0.63
N ILE A 7 -0.44 -5.11 1.76
CA ILE A 7 -0.85 -3.72 1.88
C ILE A 7 0.19 -2.92 2.65
N SER A 8 0.74 -1.89 2.00
CA SER A 8 1.65 -0.92 2.59
C SER A 8 0.90 0.41 2.76
N TYR A 9 0.89 0.96 3.98
CA TYR A 9 0.15 2.18 4.27
C TYR A 9 0.82 2.98 5.38
N SER A 10 0.51 4.28 5.46
CA SER A 10 1.01 5.13 6.52
C SER A 10 0.13 5.03 7.77
N TRP A 11 0.73 5.18 8.94
CA TRP A 11 0.00 5.22 10.20
C TRP A 11 -0.35 6.67 10.55
N SER A 12 -0.93 7.40 9.59
CA SER A 12 -1.13 8.83 9.68
C SER A 12 -2.21 9.23 10.70
N SER A 13 -3.24 8.39 10.83
CA SER A 13 -4.32 8.65 11.78
C SER A 13 -5.10 7.37 12.08
N PRO A 14 -5.80 7.30 13.22
CA PRO A 14 -6.69 6.16 13.48
C PRO A 14 -7.78 5.99 12.41
N ALA A 15 -8.32 7.09 11.88
CA ALA A 15 -9.33 7.03 10.84
C ALA A 15 -8.79 6.39 9.55
N HIS A 16 -7.58 6.75 9.16
CA HIS A 16 -6.92 6.15 7.99
C HIS A 16 -6.68 4.66 8.20
N LYS A 17 -6.18 4.29 9.37
CA LYS A 17 -5.93 2.89 9.71
C LYS A 17 -7.20 2.05 9.65
N GLU A 18 -8.32 2.58 10.17
CA GLU A 18 -9.62 1.91 10.11
C GLU A 18 -10.09 1.75 8.66
N ARG A 19 -9.89 2.75 7.84
CA ARG A 19 -10.26 2.68 6.42
C ARG A 19 -9.46 1.63 5.68
N VAL A 20 -8.15 1.57 5.92
CA VAL A 20 -7.28 0.56 5.30
C VAL A 20 -7.70 -0.84 5.75
N LYS A 21 -8.01 -1.00 7.03
CA LYS A 21 -8.51 -2.27 7.56
C LYS A 21 -9.83 -2.68 6.88
N ALA A 22 -10.73 -1.73 6.68
CA ALA A 22 -12.00 -1.99 6.00
C ALA A 22 -11.79 -2.46 4.56
N ILE A 23 -10.84 -1.85 3.86
CA ILE A 23 -10.47 -2.25 2.50
C ILE A 23 -9.88 -3.67 2.51
N ALA A 24 -9.01 -3.97 3.47
CA ALA A 24 -8.42 -5.31 3.62
C ALA A 24 -9.50 -6.36 3.86
N ASP A 25 -10.45 -6.09 4.76
CA ASP A 25 -11.54 -6.99 5.07
C ASP A 25 -12.45 -7.23 3.86
N ARG A 26 -12.70 -6.18 3.08
CA ARG A 26 -13.51 -6.31 1.86
C ARG A 26 -12.81 -7.17 0.82
N LEU A 27 -11.50 -7.01 0.65
CA LEU A 27 -10.71 -7.86 -0.24
C LEU A 27 -10.76 -9.32 0.19
N LEU A 28 -10.58 -9.60 1.48
CA LEU A 28 -10.68 -10.95 2.02
C LEU A 28 -12.07 -11.55 1.76
N SER A 29 -13.11 -10.76 1.93
CA SER A 29 -14.50 -11.16 1.67
C SER A 29 -14.71 -11.52 0.20
N ASP A 30 -14.00 -10.88 -0.70
CA ASP A 30 -14.09 -11.14 -2.14
C ASP A 30 -13.13 -12.22 -2.63
N GLY A 31 -12.48 -12.93 -1.72
CA GLY A 31 -11.63 -14.07 -2.08
C GLY A 31 -10.18 -13.71 -2.37
N VAL A 32 -9.77 -12.48 -2.13
CA VAL A 32 -8.36 -12.06 -2.28
C VAL A 32 -7.62 -12.35 -0.99
N ASP A 33 -6.48 -13.01 -1.06
CA ASP A 33 -5.64 -13.26 0.10
C ASP A 33 -4.84 -11.98 0.43
N VAL A 34 -4.90 -11.53 1.68
CA VAL A 34 -4.34 -10.24 2.09
C VAL A 34 -3.34 -10.43 3.22
N VAL A 35 -2.16 -9.84 3.07
CA VAL A 35 -1.16 -9.72 4.13
C VAL A 35 -1.12 -8.25 4.56
N ILE A 36 -1.35 -8.00 5.83
CA ILE A 36 -1.32 -6.65 6.40
C ILE A 36 -0.80 -6.74 7.83
N ASP A 37 -0.09 -5.71 8.28
CA ASP A 37 0.54 -5.68 9.59
C ASP A 37 -0.45 -5.93 10.74
N ILE A 38 -1.68 -5.41 10.63
CA ILE A 38 -2.71 -5.55 11.66
C ILE A 38 -2.95 -7.04 12.01
N TYR A 39 -2.91 -7.93 11.02
CA TYR A 39 -3.20 -9.35 11.21
C TYR A 39 -1.95 -10.22 11.25
N ASP A 40 -0.90 -9.82 10.57
CA ASP A 40 0.24 -10.70 10.28
C ASP A 40 1.52 -10.33 11.04
N LEU A 41 1.62 -9.09 11.52
CA LEU A 41 2.77 -8.65 12.30
C LEU A 41 2.47 -8.78 13.79
N LYS A 42 3.32 -9.54 14.50
CA LYS A 42 3.12 -9.84 15.91
C LYS A 42 4.21 -9.22 16.76
N GLU A 43 3.94 -9.14 18.07
CA GLU A 43 4.92 -8.66 19.04
C GLU A 43 6.22 -9.44 18.89
N GLY A 44 7.34 -8.73 18.93
CA GLY A 44 8.66 -9.32 18.75
C GLY A 44 9.12 -9.41 17.31
N ASN A 45 8.24 -9.21 16.34
CA ASN A 45 8.63 -9.19 14.93
C ASN A 45 9.32 -7.87 14.58
N ASP A 46 10.29 -7.95 13.67
CA ASP A 46 10.94 -6.77 13.13
C ASP A 46 10.12 -6.23 11.96
N LYS A 47 9.64 -4.99 12.07
CA LYS A 47 8.78 -4.37 11.09
C LYS A 47 9.44 -4.20 9.72
N ASN A 48 10.72 -3.80 9.72
CA ASN A 48 11.47 -3.60 8.46
C ASN A 48 11.68 -4.94 7.76
N ALA A 49 12.08 -5.96 8.49
CA ALA A 49 12.30 -7.29 7.95
C ALA A 49 10.99 -7.87 7.39
N PHE A 50 9.88 -7.65 8.07
CA PHE A 50 8.56 -8.10 7.61
C PHE A 50 8.19 -7.47 6.27
N MET A 51 8.30 -6.15 6.17
CA MET A 51 7.96 -5.43 4.95
C MET A 51 8.85 -5.85 3.77
N GLU A 52 10.16 -5.90 3.98
CA GLU A 52 11.10 -6.30 2.93
C GLU A 52 10.86 -7.73 2.46
N LYS A 53 10.57 -8.64 3.39
CA LYS A 53 10.24 -10.03 3.06
C LYS A 53 9.00 -10.11 2.18
N MET A 54 7.96 -9.37 2.51
CA MET A 54 6.71 -9.39 1.75
C MET A 54 6.92 -8.85 0.33
N ILE A 55 7.71 -7.82 0.18
CA ILE A 55 7.94 -7.20 -1.14
C ILE A 55 8.69 -8.14 -2.08
N VAL A 56 9.64 -8.93 -1.57
CA VAL A 56 10.43 -9.85 -2.41
C VAL A 56 9.79 -11.24 -2.51
N ASP A 57 8.77 -11.53 -1.72
CA ASP A 57 8.12 -12.84 -1.71
C ASP A 57 7.38 -13.08 -3.02
N LYS A 58 7.73 -14.14 -3.72
CA LYS A 58 7.14 -14.47 -5.02
C LYS A 58 5.67 -14.89 -4.93
N SER A 59 5.22 -15.33 -3.75
CA SER A 59 3.81 -15.66 -3.55
C SER A 59 2.92 -14.41 -3.46
N ILE A 60 3.51 -13.26 -3.17
CA ILE A 60 2.79 -11.98 -3.19
C ILE A 60 2.71 -11.51 -4.65
N THR A 61 1.51 -11.49 -5.20
CA THR A 61 1.31 -11.11 -6.60
C THR A 61 1.39 -9.61 -6.81
N ASN A 62 0.90 -8.83 -5.86
CA ASN A 62 0.91 -7.37 -5.92
C ASN A 62 1.10 -6.75 -4.54
N VAL A 63 1.70 -5.58 -4.51
CA VAL A 63 1.81 -4.73 -3.33
C VAL A 63 0.89 -3.54 -3.54
N LEU A 64 -0.12 -3.39 -2.69
CA LEU A 64 -1.04 -2.25 -2.74
C LEU A 64 -0.46 -1.14 -1.88
N VAL A 65 -0.12 -0.03 -2.51
CA VAL A 65 0.48 1.13 -1.82
C VAL A 65 -0.62 2.15 -1.59
N MET A 66 -1.06 2.29 -0.34
CA MET A 66 -2.15 3.20 0.04
C MET A 66 -1.60 4.61 0.16
N CYS A 67 -1.77 5.40 -0.89
CA CYS A 67 -1.11 6.69 -1.03
C CYS A 67 -1.95 7.85 -0.47
N ASP A 68 -1.49 8.43 0.61
CA ASP A 68 -1.99 9.70 1.14
C ASP A 68 -0.80 10.68 1.22
N SER A 69 -1.07 11.91 1.66
CA SER A 69 -0.01 12.94 1.72
C SER A 69 1.13 12.55 2.65
N VAL A 70 0.81 11.89 3.76
CA VAL A 70 1.81 11.42 4.72
C VAL A 70 2.69 10.34 4.09
N TYR A 71 2.07 9.38 3.41
CA TYR A 71 2.82 8.31 2.73
C TYR A 71 3.77 8.90 1.70
N ALA A 72 3.27 9.77 0.85
CA ALA A 72 4.07 10.36 -0.22
C ALA A 72 5.30 11.10 0.33
N LYS A 73 5.11 11.92 1.34
CA LYS A 73 6.20 12.67 1.95
C LYS A 73 7.23 11.75 2.59
N LYS A 74 6.79 10.76 3.34
CA LYS A 74 7.70 9.85 4.04
C LYS A 74 8.43 8.94 3.08
N ALA A 75 7.76 8.46 2.04
CA ALA A 75 8.40 7.62 1.04
C ALA A 75 9.49 8.37 0.27
N ASP A 76 9.21 9.64 -0.11
CA ASP A 76 10.17 10.47 -0.84
C ASP A 76 11.37 10.84 0.01
N ASN A 77 11.18 10.96 1.33
CA ASN A 77 12.26 11.36 2.25
C ASN A 77 12.91 10.16 2.95
N LYS A 78 12.36 8.96 2.83
CA LYS A 78 12.88 7.79 3.53
C LYS A 78 14.18 7.30 2.91
N GLN A 79 15.22 7.22 3.73
CA GLN A 79 16.45 6.57 3.38
C GLN A 79 16.43 5.15 3.91
N SER A 80 17.16 4.25 3.24
CA SER A 80 17.23 2.85 3.63
C SER A 80 17.62 2.69 5.10
N GLY A 81 16.82 1.96 5.84
CA GLY A 81 17.08 1.67 7.25
C GLY A 81 16.82 2.82 8.20
N VAL A 82 16.36 3.96 7.70
CA VAL A 82 16.06 5.12 8.52
C VAL A 82 14.62 5.56 8.25
N GLY A 83 13.81 5.65 9.29
CA GLY A 83 12.43 6.08 9.17
C GLY A 83 11.62 5.56 10.33
N THR A 84 10.60 6.30 10.71
CA THR A 84 9.74 5.98 11.85
C THR A 84 8.65 4.98 11.50
N GLU A 85 8.27 4.90 10.22
CA GLU A 85 7.26 3.96 9.76
C GLU A 85 7.85 2.99 8.77
N SER A 86 8.12 1.77 9.24
CA SER A 86 8.76 0.73 8.44
C SER A 86 7.85 0.13 7.37
N GLN A 87 6.54 0.42 7.43
CA GLN A 87 5.59 -0.06 6.42
C GLN A 87 5.61 0.79 5.14
N ILE A 88 6.33 1.91 5.15
CA ILE A 88 6.42 2.79 3.98
C ILE A 88 7.58 2.38 3.10
N ILE A 89 7.30 2.14 1.84
CA ILE A 89 8.28 1.69 0.85
C ILE A 89 9.17 2.85 0.42
N SER A 90 10.48 2.69 0.56
CA SER A 90 11.44 3.66 0.08
C SER A 90 11.74 3.43 -1.39
N GLN A 91 12.33 4.44 -2.05
CA GLN A 91 12.78 4.28 -3.44
C GLN A 91 13.76 3.12 -3.60
N GLN A 92 14.67 2.93 -2.63
CA GLN A 92 15.65 1.85 -2.69
C GLN A 92 14.97 0.48 -2.68
N VAL A 93 13.97 0.28 -1.82
CA VAL A 93 13.23 -0.97 -1.77
C VAL A 93 12.40 -1.17 -3.04
N TYR A 94 11.77 -0.11 -3.52
CA TYR A 94 10.96 -0.13 -4.74
C TYR A 94 11.77 -0.62 -5.95
N THR A 95 13.04 -0.23 -6.06
CA THR A 95 13.88 -0.60 -7.21
C THR A 95 14.41 -2.04 -7.16
N LYS A 96 14.25 -2.74 -6.03
CA LYS A 96 14.73 -4.13 -5.87
C LYS A 96 13.89 -5.17 -6.60
N VAL A 97 12.64 -4.84 -6.96
CA VAL A 97 11.72 -5.77 -7.62
C VAL A 97 11.09 -5.09 -8.83
N GLU A 98 10.36 -5.87 -9.63
CA GLU A 98 9.66 -5.30 -10.79
C GLU A 98 8.61 -4.29 -10.36
N GLN A 99 8.61 -3.11 -10.99
CA GLN A 99 7.68 -2.05 -10.65
C GLN A 99 6.23 -2.42 -10.91
N SER A 100 5.97 -3.33 -11.85
CA SER A 100 4.61 -3.82 -12.13
C SER A 100 3.97 -4.54 -10.95
N LYS A 101 4.77 -4.96 -9.95
CA LYS A 101 4.25 -5.56 -8.72
C LYS A 101 3.51 -4.54 -7.86
N PHE A 102 3.83 -3.26 -7.97
CA PHE A 102 3.28 -2.20 -7.13
C PHE A 102 2.06 -1.56 -7.79
N ILE A 103 0.96 -1.48 -7.04
CA ILE A 103 -0.27 -0.85 -7.49
C ILE A 103 -0.56 0.33 -6.56
N PRO A 104 -0.40 1.58 -7.03
CA PRO A 104 -0.74 2.73 -6.21
C PRO A 104 -2.26 2.82 -6.03
N ILE A 105 -2.69 2.95 -4.79
CA ILE A 105 -4.08 3.17 -4.43
C ILE A 105 -4.18 4.60 -3.88
N VAL A 106 -4.82 5.48 -4.62
CA VAL A 106 -4.90 6.88 -4.22
C VAL A 106 -6.00 7.05 -3.18
N CYS A 107 -5.60 7.47 -1.98
CA CYS A 107 -6.50 7.71 -0.86
C CYS A 107 -6.77 9.20 -0.65
N GLU A 108 -5.94 10.06 -1.24
CA GLU A 108 -6.02 11.50 -1.02
C GLU A 108 -5.50 12.27 -2.24
N PHE A 109 -6.14 13.37 -2.56
CA PHE A 109 -5.68 14.34 -3.55
C PHE A 109 -5.26 15.62 -2.83
N ASP A 110 -4.28 16.32 -3.40
CA ASP A 110 -3.82 17.57 -2.81
C ASP A 110 -4.73 18.75 -3.20
N GLU A 111 -4.38 19.94 -2.74
CA GLU A 111 -5.15 21.18 -3.01
C GLU A 111 -5.26 21.52 -4.49
N ASN A 112 -4.37 20.98 -5.34
CA ASN A 112 -4.39 21.17 -6.79
C ASN A 112 -5.10 20.02 -7.51
N SER A 113 -5.80 19.16 -6.78
CA SER A 113 -6.48 17.97 -7.31
C SER A 113 -5.52 16.96 -7.95
N GLU A 114 -4.26 16.96 -7.52
CA GLU A 114 -3.27 15.98 -7.94
C GLU A 114 -3.22 14.83 -6.94
N PRO A 115 -3.05 13.58 -7.40
CA PRO A 115 -2.96 12.44 -6.48
C PRO A 115 -1.71 12.53 -5.63
N CYS A 116 -1.86 12.20 -4.34
CA CYS A 116 -0.73 12.18 -3.39
C CYS A 116 0.07 10.91 -3.59
N LEU A 117 1.00 10.90 -4.55
CA LEU A 117 1.84 9.75 -4.88
C LEU A 117 3.31 10.05 -4.56
N PRO A 118 4.07 9.03 -4.11
CA PRO A 118 5.53 9.18 -4.08
C PRO A 118 6.04 9.51 -5.49
N VAL A 119 7.06 10.34 -5.57
CA VAL A 119 7.61 10.80 -6.85
C VAL A 119 8.04 9.62 -7.72
N PHE A 120 8.67 8.60 -7.11
CA PHE A 120 9.16 7.44 -7.86
C PHE A 120 8.05 6.51 -8.35
N MET A 121 6.81 6.71 -7.92
CA MET A 121 5.63 5.96 -8.39
C MET A 121 4.72 6.79 -9.31
N SER A 122 5.10 8.02 -9.63
CA SER A 122 4.22 8.95 -10.35
C SER A 122 3.88 8.52 -11.78
N SER A 123 4.68 7.64 -12.37
CA SER A 123 4.43 7.12 -13.72
C SER A 123 3.53 5.88 -13.76
N LEU A 124 3.22 5.30 -12.59
CA LEU A 124 2.38 4.11 -12.55
C LEU A 124 0.90 4.47 -12.71
N ILE A 125 0.13 3.54 -13.28
CA ILE A 125 -1.32 3.67 -13.33
C ILE A 125 -1.87 3.37 -11.94
N TRP A 126 -2.67 4.28 -11.42
CA TRP A 126 -3.19 4.19 -10.06
C TRP A 126 -4.70 3.95 -10.04
N ILE A 127 -5.20 3.46 -8.90
CA ILE A 127 -6.63 3.21 -8.67
C ILE A 127 -7.12 4.19 -7.60
N ASP A 128 -8.19 4.91 -7.89
CA ASP A 128 -8.75 5.91 -6.98
C ASP A 128 -9.74 5.27 -6.00
N LEU A 129 -9.37 5.23 -4.73
CA LEU A 129 -10.23 4.81 -3.62
C LEU A 129 -10.36 5.95 -2.60
N SER A 130 -10.28 7.20 -3.04
CA SER A 130 -10.25 8.35 -2.14
C SER A 130 -11.58 8.63 -1.43
N THR A 131 -12.68 8.17 -1.98
CA THR A 131 -14.02 8.30 -1.38
C THR A 131 -14.74 6.97 -1.44
N PRO A 132 -15.78 6.76 -0.61
CA PRO A 132 -16.59 5.53 -0.70
C PRO A 132 -17.19 5.30 -2.09
N GLU A 133 -17.57 6.37 -2.78
CA GLU A 133 -18.12 6.28 -4.14
C GLU A 133 -17.06 5.79 -5.12
N LYS A 134 -15.85 6.35 -5.05
CA LYS A 134 -14.74 5.94 -5.90
C LYS A 134 -14.31 4.51 -5.59
N GLU A 135 -14.33 4.13 -4.33
CA GLU A 135 -14.06 2.75 -3.93
C GLU A 135 -15.03 1.79 -4.63
N ASN A 136 -16.33 2.08 -4.59
CA ASN A 136 -17.32 1.23 -5.24
C ASN A 136 -17.19 1.20 -6.76
N GLN A 137 -16.90 2.34 -7.38
CA GLN A 137 -16.72 2.42 -8.82
C GLN A 137 -15.52 1.63 -9.32
N ASN A 138 -14.43 1.62 -8.54
CA ASN A 138 -13.16 1.06 -8.98
C ASN A 138 -12.82 -0.29 -8.35
N TRP A 139 -13.72 -0.85 -7.53
CA TRP A 139 -13.44 -2.05 -6.76
C TRP A 139 -13.09 -3.25 -7.63
N GLU A 140 -13.78 -3.43 -8.75
CA GLU A 140 -13.51 -4.55 -9.66
C GLU A 140 -12.09 -4.53 -10.21
N ARG A 141 -11.52 -3.35 -10.43
CA ARG A 141 -10.14 -3.23 -10.92
C ARG A 141 -9.16 -3.83 -9.92
N LEU A 142 -9.49 -3.75 -8.64
CA LEU A 142 -8.67 -4.25 -7.56
C LEU A 142 -8.78 -5.78 -7.45
N VAL A 143 -9.99 -6.33 -7.52
CA VAL A 143 -10.17 -7.77 -7.36
C VAL A 143 -9.76 -8.57 -8.59
N ARG A 144 -9.55 -7.91 -9.73
CA ARG A 144 -9.11 -8.55 -10.98
C ARG A 144 -7.60 -8.56 -11.17
N LEU A 145 -6.84 -8.10 -10.20
CA LEU A 145 -5.37 -8.05 -10.30
C LEU A 145 -4.72 -9.40 -10.55
#